data_1d390043ff10eeaeccdfa6cd608e20be
#
_entry.id   1d390043ff10eeaeccdfa6cd608e20be
#
_cell.length_a   1.000
_cell.length_b   1.000
_cell.length_c   1.000
_cell.angle_alpha   90.00
_cell.angle_beta   90.00
_cell.angle_gamma   90.00
#
_symmetry.space_group_name_H-M   'P 1'
#
loop_
_entity.id
_entity.type
_entity.pdbx_description
1 polymer ?
#
loop_
_entity_poly.entity_id
_entity_poly.type
_entity_poly.pdbx_seq_one_letter_code
_entity_poly.pdbx_strand_id
1 'polypeptide(L)'
;MTTRHSGIAAAGLVLALLSGSAPGGDAPPEPVRVVPLLTQALADLPGKEVSMLTVEYLPGGASRPHRHDAHVFVYVLEGTMMMQVAGQPVQTLGPGQVFYEAPGDVHQVSANASQTQPARFLVVALKDQGRDLSRPAAAAGAR
;
A
#
# COMPACT_ATOMS: atom_id res chain seq x y z
N MET A 1 23.21 -23.25 82.54
CA MET A 1 23.25 -21.93 81.83
C MET A 1 22.90 -22.17 80.39
N THR A 2 21.69 -21.86 80.06
CA THR A 2 21.07 -22.19 78.80
C THR A 2 20.79 -20.87 78.01
N THR A 3 21.46 -20.66 76.91
CA THR A 3 21.19 -19.53 76.09
C THR A 3 20.41 -20.00 74.84
N ARG A 4 19.19 -19.53 74.72
CA ARG A 4 18.32 -19.74 73.54
C ARG A 4 18.66 -18.72 72.47
N HIS A 5 18.88 -19.22 71.28
CA HIS A 5 18.94 -18.34 70.06
C HIS A 5 17.63 -18.51 69.30
N SER A 6 16.87 -17.44 69.19
CA SER A 6 15.64 -17.35 68.43
C SER A 6 16.03 -17.13 66.93
N GLY A 7 15.64 -18.06 66.10
CA GLY A 7 15.73 -17.89 64.65
C GLY A 7 14.55 -17.11 64.12
N ILE A 8 14.82 -16.03 63.37
CA ILE A 8 13.83 -15.24 62.64
C ILE A 8 13.67 -15.88 61.27
N ALA A 9 12.46 -16.40 60.97
CA ALA A 9 12.10 -16.86 59.63
C ALA A 9 11.72 -15.67 58.80
N ALA A 10 12.49 -15.42 57.73
CA ALA A 10 12.16 -14.45 56.71
C ALA A 10 11.18 -15.06 55.71
N ALA A 11 9.93 -14.59 55.71
CA ALA A 11 8.95 -14.94 54.72
C ALA A 11 9.25 -14.18 53.41
N GLY A 12 9.71 -14.89 52.41
CA GLY A 12 9.90 -14.34 51.04
C GLY A 12 8.56 -14.15 50.36
N LEU A 13 8.21 -12.90 50.08
CA LEU A 13 7.05 -12.53 49.28
C LEU A 13 7.39 -12.75 47.80
N VAL A 14 6.89 -13.82 47.19
CA VAL A 14 6.97 -14.06 45.78
C VAL A 14 5.94 -13.17 45.08
N LEU A 15 6.41 -12.07 44.48
CA LEU A 15 5.60 -11.21 43.65
C LEU A 15 5.45 -11.87 42.27
N ALA A 16 4.32 -12.52 42.01
CA ALA A 16 3.96 -13.04 40.70
C ALA A 16 3.69 -11.89 39.75
N LEU A 17 4.62 -11.60 38.83
CA LEU A 17 4.41 -10.70 37.73
C LEU A 17 3.42 -11.37 36.75
N LEU A 18 2.17 -11.01 36.81
CA LEU A 18 1.18 -11.29 35.78
C LEU A 18 1.54 -10.47 34.56
N SER A 19 2.27 -11.10 33.61
CA SER A 19 2.44 -10.56 32.27
C SER A 19 1.08 -10.61 31.59
N GLY A 20 0.32 -9.57 31.69
CA GLY A 20 -0.89 -9.36 30.92
C GLY A 20 -0.47 -9.11 29.47
N SER A 21 -0.66 -10.11 28.59
CA SER A 21 -0.64 -9.87 27.14
C SER A 21 -1.75 -8.88 26.84
N ALA A 22 -1.38 -7.69 26.42
CA ALA A 22 -2.32 -6.74 25.87
C ALA A 22 -2.95 -7.39 24.62
N PRO A 23 -4.28 -7.34 24.42
CA PRO A 23 -4.87 -7.75 23.17
C PRO A 23 -4.26 -6.90 22.07
N GLY A 24 -3.67 -7.56 21.05
CA GLY A 24 -3.17 -6.89 19.88
C GLY A 24 -4.34 -6.13 19.26
N GLY A 25 -4.35 -4.82 19.41
CA GLY A 25 -5.28 -3.98 18.68
C GLY A 25 -5.00 -4.19 17.19
N ASP A 26 -6.04 -4.56 16.42
CA ASP A 26 -5.93 -4.65 14.98
C ASP A 26 -5.39 -3.31 14.46
N ALA A 27 -4.29 -3.37 13.72
CA ALA A 27 -3.77 -2.18 13.07
C ALA A 27 -4.88 -1.60 12.17
N PRO A 28 -5.04 -0.28 12.10
CA PRO A 28 -6.02 0.32 11.20
C PRO A 28 -5.76 -0.21 9.77
N PRO A 29 -6.82 -0.51 9.00
CA PRO A 29 -6.66 -1.03 7.65
C PRO A 29 -5.81 -0.08 6.81
N GLU A 30 -4.89 -0.64 6.03
CA GLU A 30 -4.07 0.14 5.10
C GLU A 30 -4.98 0.90 4.13
N PRO A 31 -4.70 2.19 3.85
CA PRO A 31 -5.55 3.01 2.99
C PRO A 31 -5.56 2.53 1.53
N VAL A 32 -4.62 1.67 1.16
CA VAL A 32 -4.46 1.10 -0.18
C VAL A 32 -4.19 -0.39 -0.08
N ARG A 33 -4.97 -1.18 -0.81
CA ARG A 33 -4.79 -2.63 -0.94
C ARG A 33 -4.45 -2.98 -2.37
N VAL A 34 -3.35 -3.70 -2.59
CA VAL A 34 -2.91 -4.18 -3.90
C VAL A 34 -3.00 -5.70 -3.93
N VAL A 35 -3.67 -6.24 -4.96
CA VAL A 35 -3.80 -7.69 -5.17
C VAL A 35 -3.25 -8.05 -6.56
N PRO A 36 -2.09 -8.72 -6.63
CA PRO A 36 -1.57 -9.25 -7.89
C PRO A 36 -2.53 -10.30 -8.48
N LEU A 37 -2.74 -10.26 -9.79
CA LEU A 37 -3.58 -11.21 -10.53
C LEU A 37 -2.77 -12.08 -11.48
N LEU A 38 -1.84 -11.47 -12.23
CA LEU A 38 -1.07 -12.14 -13.27
C LEU A 38 0.27 -11.42 -13.46
N THR A 39 1.32 -12.20 -13.72
CA THR A 39 2.55 -11.71 -14.36
C THR A 39 2.88 -12.69 -15.48
N GLN A 40 2.97 -12.20 -16.71
CA GLN A 40 3.17 -13.02 -17.90
C GLN A 40 4.25 -12.44 -18.79
N ALA A 41 5.34 -13.20 -18.99
CA ALA A 41 6.34 -12.87 -20.00
C ALA A 41 5.73 -12.99 -21.41
N LEU A 42 6.10 -12.08 -22.31
CA LEU A 42 5.59 -12.04 -23.67
C LEU A 42 6.60 -12.70 -24.62
N ALA A 43 6.22 -13.83 -25.21
CA ALA A 43 7.14 -14.61 -26.06
C ALA A 43 7.53 -13.88 -27.35
N ASP A 44 6.66 -13.04 -27.88
CA ASP A 44 6.85 -12.23 -29.08
C ASP A 44 7.51 -10.86 -28.82
N LEU A 45 7.68 -10.49 -27.55
CA LEU A 45 8.37 -9.27 -27.09
C LEU A 45 9.46 -9.65 -26.07
N PRO A 46 10.62 -10.17 -26.51
CA PRO A 46 11.67 -10.61 -25.59
C PRO A 46 12.07 -9.53 -24.58
N GLY A 47 12.19 -9.93 -23.30
CA GLY A 47 12.53 -9.03 -22.19
C GLY A 47 11.36 -8.19 -21.68
N LYS A 48 10.14 -8.39 -22.18
CA LYS A 48 8.92 -7.73 -21.72
C LYS A 48 7.98 -8.68 -21.03
N GLU A 49 7.21 -8.14 -20.08
CA GLU A 49 6.13 -8.84 -19.39
C GLU A 49 4.94 -7.93 -19.15
N VAL A 50 3.78 -8.53 -19.00
CA VAL A 50 2.57 -7.86 -18.53
C VAL A 50 2.33 -8.25 -17.08
N SER A 51 2.08 -7.26 -16.24
CA SER A 51 1.58 -7.44 -14.89
C SER A 51 0.15 -6.93 -14.80
N MET A 52 -0.74 -7.73 -14.19
CA MET A 52 -2.12 -7.33 -13.88
C MET A 52 -2.34 -7.39 -12.38
N LEU A 53 -2.99 -6.37 -11.85
CA LEU A 53 -3.33 -6.29 -10.43
C LEU A 53 -4.59 -5.45 -10.22
N THR A 54 -5.27 -5.67 -9.12
CA THR A 54 -6.29 -4.73 -8.66
C THR A 54 -5.74 -3.90 -7.51
N VAL A 55 -6.18 -2.65 -7.48
CA VAL A 55 -5.90 -1.70 -6.40
C VAL A 55 -7.23 -1.24 -5.83
N GLU A 56 -7.35 -1.28 -4.51
CA GLU A 56 -8.49 -0.78 -3.77
C GLU A 56 -8.02 0.35 -2.84
N TYR A 57 -8.72 1.46 -2.89
CA TYR A 57 -8.56 2.56 -1.96
C TYR A 57 -9.75 2.62 -1.02
N LEU A 58 -9.48 2.63 0.27
CA LEU A 58 -10.50 2.93 1.27
C LEU A 58 -11.02 4.37 1.10
N PRO A 59 -12.13 4.74 1.73
CA PRO A 59 -12.61 6.12 1.74
C PRO A 59 -11.50 7.11 2.09
N GLY A 60 -11.28 8.11 1.23
CA GLY A 60 -10.22 9.10 1.39
C GLY A 60 -8.78 8.59 1.14
N GLY A 61 -8.64 7.32 0.75
CA GLY A 61 -7.33 6.72 0.46
C GLY A 61 -6.65 7.34 -0.76
N ALA A 62 -5.33 7.43 -0.73
CA ALA A 62 -4.53 7.96 -1.82
C ALA A 62 -3.12 7.37 -1.81
N SER A 63 -2.50 7.25 -2.97
CA SER A 63 -1.08 6.95 -3.11
C SER A 63 -0.25 8.22 -3.14
N ARG A 64 1.00 8.10 -2.66
CA ARG A 64 1.99 9.18 -2.83
C ARG A 64 2.39 9.30 -4.30
N PRO A 65 2.84 10.47 -4.75
CA PRO A 65 3.39 10.63 -6.10
C PRO A 65 4.47 9.58 -6.41
N HIS A 66 4.33 8.92 -7.55
CA HIS A 66 5.20 7.83 -7.97
C HIS A 66 5.37 7.80 -9.49
N ARG A 67 6.24 6.92 -9.98
CA ARG A 67 6.50 6.69 -11.40
C ARG A 67 6.41 5.21 -11.71
N HIS A 68 6.04 4.93 -12.96
CA HIS A 68 6.15 3.61 -13.56
C HIS A 68 7.17 3.65 -14.71
N ASP A 69 8.11 2.69 -14.75
CA ASP A 69 8.95 2.46 -15.93
C ASP A 69 8.24 1.45 -16.84
N ALA A 70 6.97 1.75 -17.13
CA ALA A 70 6.01 0.89 -17.80
C ALA A 70 4.96 1.71 -18.56
N HIS A 71 4.32 1.09 -19.56
CA HIS A 71 3.02 1.54 -20.01
C HIS A 71 1.97 1.03 -19.03
N VAL A 72 1.21 1.92 -18.42
CA VAL A 72 0.18 1.57 -17.44
C VAL A 72 -1.20 1.93 -17.97
N PHE A 73 -2.08 0.95 -17.95
CA PHE A 73 -3.48 1.10 -18.32
C PHE A 73 -4.32 0.83 -17.08
N VAL A 74 -5.18 1.77 -16.73
CA VAL A 74 -6.10 1.68 -15.60
C VAL A 74 -7.53 1.56 -16.11
N TYR A 75 -8.30 0.68 -15.49
CA TYR A 75 -9.74 0.54 -15.74
C TYR A 75 -10.47 0.58 -14.40
N VAL A 76 -11.32 1.58 -14.21
CA VAL A 76 -12.08 1.74 -12.96
C VAL A 76 -13.19 0.69 -12.88
N LEU A 77 -13.19 -0.10 -11.81
CA LEU A 77 -14.16 -1.15 -11.54
C LEU A 77 -15.31 -0.64 -10.65
N GLU A 78 -14.98 0.10 -9.60
CA GLU A 78 -15.92 0.58 -8.58
C GLU A 78 -15.48 1.94 -8.04
N GLY A 79 -16.45 2.73 -7.59
CA GLY A 79 -16.21 4.02 -6.96
C GLY A 79 -15.79 5.11 -7.93
N THR A 80 -15.17 6.15 -7.41
CA THR A 80 -14.74 7.32 -8.20
C THR A 80 -13.29 7.66 -7.87
N MET A 81 -12.44 7.68 -8.89
CA MET A 81 -11.02 7.96 -8.77
C MET A 81 -10.67 9.35 -9.28
N MET A 82 -9.76 10.03 -8.61
CA MET A 82 -9.03 11.19 -9.14
C MET A 82 -7.63 10.75 -9.54
N MET A 83 -7.29 11.00 -10.80
CA MET A 83 -5.98 10.63 -11.36
C MET A 83 -5.36 11.78 -12.14
N GLN A 84 -4.04 11.92 -12.05
CA GLN A 84 -3.30 12.97 -12.75
C GLN A 84 -1.86 12.54 -13.06
N VAL A 85 -1.47 12.67 -14.32
CA VAL A 85 -0.07 12.77 -14.69
C VAL A 85 0.39 14.22 -14.51
N ALA A 86 1.57 14.44 -13.95
CA ALA A 86 2.13 15.78 -13.72
C ALA A 86 2.11 16.62 -15.00
N GLY A 87 1.63 17.86 -14.89
CA GLY A 87 1.47 18.78 -16.02
C GLY A 87 0.19 18.60 -16.83
N GLN A 88 -0.63 17.60 -16.52
CA GLN A 88 -1.94 17.38 -17.13
C GLN A 88 -3.06 17.76 -16.14
N PRO A 89 -4.29 18.02 -16.63
CA PRO A 89 -5.44 18.21 -15.74
C PRO A 89 -5.74 16.96 -14.90
N VAL A 90 -6.26 17.15 -13.69
CA VAL A 90 -6.84 16.06 -12.89
C VAL A 90 -8.08 15.52 -13.62
N GLN A 91 -8.14 14.20 -13.75
CA GLN A 91 -9.31 13.50 -14.26
C GLN A 91 -10.07 12.84 -13.11
N THR A 92 -11.40 12.99 -13.13
CA THR A 92 -12.31 12.27 -12.23
C THR A 92 -12.97 11.14 -13.02
N LEU A 93 -12.74 9.90 -12.59
CA LEU A 93 -13.08 8.69 -13.35
C LEU A 93 -13.99 7.80 -12.54
N GLY A 94 -15.10 7.38 -13.15
CA GLY A 94 -16.04 6.40 -12.62
C GLY A 94 -15.88 5.02 -13.26
N PRO A 95 -16.71 4.03 -12.85
CA PRO A 95 -16.66 2.67 -13.38
C PRO A 95 -16.77 2.63 -14.91
N GLY A 96 -15.94 1.80 -15.54
CA GLY A 96 -15.86 1.67 -17.00
C GLY A 96 -14.96 2.70 -17.68
N GLN A 97 -14.48 3.70 -16.98
CA GLN A 97 -13.54 4.69 -17.52
C GLN A 97 -12.08 4.25 -17.37
N VAL A 98 -11.24 4.80 -18.23
CA VAL A 98 -9.84 4.40 -18.34
C VAL A 98 -8.90 5.57 -18.13
N PHE A 99 -7.67 5.25 -17.67
CA PHE A 99 -6.57 6.19 -17.57
C PHE A 99 -5.30 5.54 -18.12
N TYR A 100 -4.40 6.34 -18.67
CA TYR A 100 -3.15 5.86 -19.23
C TYR A 100 -1.98 6.69 -18.71
N GLU A 101 -0.86 6.00 -18.45
CA GLU A 101 0.43 6.57 -18.09
C GLU A 101 1.52 6.01 -19.00
N ALA A 102 2.32 6.89 -19.58
CA ALA A 102 3.49 6.50 -20.33
C ALA A 102 4.68 6.19 -19.42
N PRO A 103 5.68 5.42 -19.90
CA PRO A 103 6.89 5.18 -19.13
C PRO A 103 7.56 6.47 -18.67
N GLY A 104 7.84 6.56 -17.37
CA GLY A 104 8.50 7.72 -16.75
C GLY A 104 7.58 8.88 -16.39
N ASP A 105 6.30 8.85 -16.73
CA ASP A 105 5.33 9.82 -16.25
C ASP A 105 5.31 9.85 -14.71
N VAL A 106 5.09 11.03 -14.15
CA VAL A 106 4.82 11.16 -12.72
C VAL A 106 3.32 11.07 -12.50
N HIS A 107 2.86 9.96 -11.90
CA HIS A 107 1.50 9.83 -11.38
C HIS A 107 1.41 10.70 -10.12
N GLN A 108 0.98 11.94 -10.31
CA GLN A 108 1.00 12.97 -9.26
C GLN A 108 -0.20 12.85 -8.33
N VAL A 109 -1.37 12.50 -8.86
CA VAL A 109 -2.59 12.27 -8.09
C VAL A 109 -3.13 10.90 -8.42
N SER A 110 -3.30 10.06 -7.40
CA SER A 110 -4.02 8.79 -7.44
C SER A 110 -4.78 8.69 -6.13
N ALA A 111 -6.07 8.99 -6.14
CA ALA A 111 -6.87 9.11 -4.93
C ALA A 111 -8.32 8.67 -5.14
N ASN A 112 -8.92 8.12 -4.08
CA ASN A 112 -10.36 7.92 -4.02
C ASN A 112 -11.04 9.28 -3.81
N ALA A 113 -11.94 9.65 -4.71
CA ALA A 113 -12.69 10.91 -4.61
C ALA A 113 -13.73 10.91 -3.48
N SER A 114 -14.11 9.72 -2.98
CA SER A 114 -15.12 9.56 -1.92
C SER A 114 -14.49 9.46 -0.54
N GLN A 115 -15.10 10.12 0.44
CA GLN A 115 -14.75 10.00 1.86
C GLN A 115 -15.58 8.91 2.57
N THR A 116 -16.54 8.28 1.88
CA THR A 116 -17.49 7.34 2.48
C THR A 116 -17.57 6.00 1.77
N GLN A 117 -17.13 5.90 0.53
CA GLN A 117 -17.19 4.68 -0.28
C GLN A 117 -15.79 4.29 -0.76
N PRO A 118 -15.46 2.99 -0.81
CA PRO A 118 -14.22 2.54 -1.42
C PRO A 118 -14.21 2.76 -2.93
N ALA A 119 -13.03 2.74 -3.53
CA ALA A 119 -12.86 2.72 -4.98
C ALA A 119 -11.88 1.62 -5.37
N ARG A 120 -12.13 0.94 -6.49
CA ARG A 120 -11.32 -0.17 -6.98
C ARG A 120 -11.09 -0.06 -8.47
N PHE A 121 -9.88 -0.36 -8.91
CA PHE A 121 -9.51 -0.35 -10.31
C PHE A 121 -8.55 -1.48 -10.67
N LEU A 122 -8.58 -1.89 -11.93
CA LEU A 122 -7.64 -2.81 -12.54
C LEU A 122 -6.47 -2.02 -13.11
N VAL A 123 -5.27 -2.53 -12.90
CA VAL A 123 -4.04 -2.05 -13.54
C VAL A 123 -3.51 -3.14 -14.45
N VAL A 124 -3.19 -2.78 -15.68
CA VAL A 124 -2.42 -3.59 -16.63
C VAL A 124 -1.17 -2.83 -17.00
N ALA A 125 -0.02 -3.41 -16.72
CA ALA A 125 1.27 -2.77 -16.98
C ALA A 125 2.14 -3.60 -17.92
N LEU A 126 2.61 -2.98 -19.00
CA LEU A 126 3.62 -3.54 -19.89
C LEU A 126 4.98 -2.95 -19.51
N LYS A 127 5.89 -3.79 -19.04
CA LYS A 127 7.19 -3.39 -18.48
C LYS A 127 8.32 -4.35 -18.83
N ASP A 128 9.53 -3.97 -18.50
CA ASP A 128 10.68 -4.88 -18.56
C ASP A 128 10.53 -6.00 -17.52
N GLN A 129 10.95 -7.21 -17.91
CA GLN A 129 10.90 -8.38 -17.03
C GLN A 129 11.68 -8.14 -15.73
N GLY A 130 11.09 -8.55 -14.60
CA GLY A 130 11.71 -8.50 -13.28
C GLY A 130 11.90 -7.08 -12.72
N ARG A 131 11.42 -6.04 -13.38
CA ARG A 131 11.45 -4.68 -12.83
C ARG A 131 10.29 -4.45 -11.88
N ASP A 132 10.51 -3.62 -10.86
CA ASP A 132 9.44 -3.16 -9.99
C ASP A 132 8.39 -2.40 -10.79
N LEU A 133 7.13 -2.55 -10.39
CA LEU A 133 6.03 -1.89 -11.07
C LEU A 133 6.08 -0.36 -10.88
N SER A 134 6.44 0.09 -9.69
CA SER A 134 6.46 1.51 -9.36
C SER A 134 7.65 1.88 -8.48
N ARG A 135 8.06 3.13 -8.54
CA ARG A 135 9.06 3.73 -7.67
C ARG A 135 8.61 5.13 -7.23
N PRO A 136 9.04 5.61 -6.05
CA PRO A 136 8.72 6.96 -5.63
C PRO A 136 9.12 7.98 -6.71
N ALA A 137 8.28 8.99 -6.94
CA ALA A 137 8.72 10.16 -7.67
C ALA A 137 9.82 10.81 -6.83
N ALA A 138 11.00 11.12 -7.44
CA ALA A 138 12.00 11.90 -6.73
C ALA A 138 11.35 13.18 -6.21
N ALA A 139 11.59 13.54 -4.95
CA ALA A 139 11.17 14.82 -4.43
C ALA A 139 11.65 15.90 -5.41
N ALA A 140 10.75 16.77 -5.88
CA ALA A 140 11.15 17.92 -6.67
C ALA A 140 12.18 18.66 -5.82
N GLY A 141 13.45 18.67 -6.29
CA GLY A 141 14.55 19.22 -5.53
C GLY A 141 14.20 20.64 -5.14
N ALA A 142 14.25 20.90 -3.83
CA ALA A 142 14.30 22.26 -3.33
C ALA A 142 15.54 22.92 -3.95
N ARG A 143 15.34 23.83 -4.87
CA ARG A 143 16.35 24.76 -5.37
C ARG A 143 16.26 26.03 -4.55
#